data_8a46aec44df5823247594150d78c76ee
#
_entry.id   8a46aec44df5823247594150d78c76ee
#
_cell.length_a   1.000
_cell.length_b   1.000
_cell.length_c   1.000
_cell.angle_alpha   90.00
_cell.angle_beta   90.00
_cell.angle_gamma   90.00
#
_symmetry.space_group_name_H-M   'P 1'
#
loop_
_entity.id
_entity.type
_entity.pdbx_description
1 polymer ?
#
loop_
_entity_poly.entity_id
_entity_poly.type
_entity_poly.pdbx_seq_one_letter_code
_entity_poly.pdbx_strand_id
1 'polypeptide(L)'
;MKETAQLCMDENRVPDEEETRQRIRDYCQSAEQTGLGKIVSTGVVTLVGAGCGAYDLITLRGLNAIRRAEVLVYDDLIDARLLDHASESCEKIYVGKRIGVHSREQEEINAILIEHAKKGKRVVRLKGGDPFVFGRGSEEMEALKAKGIPVTEVPGITSAIAVPAAAGIPVTHRGKSRSFHVVTAHTKGTADSLPEGLKELVAVEGTLVFLMGMHQLSKLAGRLMEYGKSPETPAAVVQGNFDGKTVSVRGTLLDIAEKVKESGMQSPAVIVIGETAEMEL
;
A
#
# COMPACT_ATOMS: atom_id res chain seq x y z
N MET A 1 14.22 -15.80 23.05
CA MET A 1 13.42 -16.07 21.79
C MET A 1 12.61 -17.38 21.83
N LYS A 2 13.01 -18.43 22.55
CA LYS A 2 12.17 -19.65 22.69
C LYS A 2 11.05 -19.52 23.74
N GLU A 3 11.26 -18.76 24.80
CA GLU A 3 10.25 -18.55 25.85
C GLU A 3 9.07 -17.65 25.40
N THR A 4 9.31 -16.69 24.51
CA THR A 4 8.23 -15.81 24.00
C THR A 4 7.29 -16.53 23.04
N ALA A 5 7.72 -17.59 22.37
CA ALA A 5 6.90 -18.41 21.49
C ALA A 5 6.00 -19.38 22.28
N GLN A 6 6.41 -19.81 23.46
CA GLN A 6 5.65 -20.74 24.31
C GLN A 6 4.45 -20.04 24.98
N LEU A 7 4.58 -18.76 25.31
CA LEU A 7 3.48 -17.98 25.92
C LEU A 7 2.29 -17.73 24.98
N CYS A 8 2.46 -17.90 23.68
CA CYS A 8 1.37 -17.70 22.69
C CYS A 8 0.54 -18.96 22.43
N MET A 9 0.92 -20.12 22.95
CA MET A 9 0.25 -21.40 22.62
C MET A 9 -0.69 -21.94 23.68
N ASP A 10 -0.69 -21.41 24.90
CA ASP A 10 -1.41 -22.01 26.03
C ASP A 10 -2.79 -21.41 26.37
N GLU A 11 -3.25 -20.36 25.67
CA GLU A 11 -4.57 -19.80 25.91
C GLU A 11 -5.36 -19.61 24.62
N ASN A 12 -6.30 -20.50 24.36
CA ASN A 12 -7.34 -20.38 23.32
C ASN A 12 -8.36 -19.24 23.62
N ARG A 13 -7.98 -18.24 24.40
CA ARG A 13 -8.80 -17.09 24.78
C ARG A 13 -8.25 -15.83 24.13
N VAL A 14 -9.07 -15.15 23.35
CA VAL A 14 -8.76 -13.78 22.88
C VAL A 14 -8.69 -12.90 24.15
N PRO A 15 -7.54 -12.25 24.45
CA PRO A 15 -7.43 -11.38 25.60
C PRO A 15 -8.43 -10.24 25.49
N ASP A 16 -9.03 -9.83 26.59
CA ASP A 16 -9.91 -8.68 26.61
C ASP A 16 -9.13 -7.37 26.34
N GLU A 17 -9.87 -6.28 26.18
CA GLU A 17 -9.27 -5.00 25.78
C GLU A 17 -8.29 -4.45 26.83
N GLU A 18 -8.56 -4.67 28.11
CA GLU A 18 -7.69 -4.21 29.21
C GLU A 18 -6.42 -5.07 29.31
N GLU A 19 -6.53 -6.37 29.14
CA GLU A 19 -5.40 -7.30 29.11
C GLU A 19 -4.51 -7.03 27.89
N THR A 20 -5.10 -6.74 26.74
CA THR A 20 -4.38 -6.32 25.53
C THR A 20 -3.63 -5.00 25.76
N ARG A 21 -4.28 -4.02 26.40
CA ARG A 21 -3.66 -2.74 26.77
C ARG A 21 -2.53 -2.93 27.78
N GLN A 22 -2.68 -3.86 28.72
CA GLN A 22 -1.62 -4.16 29.70
C GLN A 22 -0.42 -4.83 29.05
N ARG A 23 -0.63 -5.83 28.20
CA ARG A 23 0.45 -6.49 27.44
C ARG A 23 1.21 -5.51 26.54
N ILE A 24 0.51 -4.54 25.95
CA ILE A 24 1.14 -3.47 25.17
C ILE A 24 1.97 -2.56 26.09
N ARG A 25 1.46 -2.19 27.28
CA ARG A 25 2.23 -1.40 28.24
C ARG A 25 3.49 -2.13 28.71
N ASP A 26 3.36 -3.42 29.04
CA ASP A 26 4.49 -4.25 29.52
C ASP A 26 5.55 -4.43 28.41
N TYR A 27 5.13 -4.65 27.18
CA TYR A 27 6.03 -4.69 26.02
C TYR A 27 6.77 -3.36 25.81
N CYS A 28 6.07 -2.23 25.92
CA CYS A 28 6.69 -0.91 25.81
C CYS A 28 7.68 -0.65 26.95
N GLN A 29 7.35 -1.04 28.20
CA GLN A 29 8.24 -0.91 29.35
C GLN A 29 9.46 -1.83 29.27
N SER A 30 9.31 -3.08 28.81
CA SER A 30 10.42 -3.98 28.62
C SER A 30 11.38 -3.53 27.50
N ALA A 31 10.84 -2.88 26.46
CA ALA A 31 11.65 -2.27 25.41
C ALA A 31 12.45 -1.04 25.92
N GLU A 32 11.93 -0.32 26.92
CA GLU A 32 12.65 0.77 27.59
C GLU A 32 13.75 0.27 28.53
N GLN A 33 13.56 -0.90 29.17
CA GLN A 33 14.51 -1.48 30.13
C GLN A 33 15.68 -2.22 29.47
N THR A 34 15.57 -2.64 28.22
CA THR A 34 16.62 -3.38 27.50
C THR A 34 17.75 -2.52 26.93
N GLY A 35 18.06 -1.37 27.54
CA GLY A 35 19.31 -0.64 27.29
C GLY A 35 19.37 0.20 26.02
N LEU A 36 18.25 0.38 25.32
CA LEU A 36 18.12 1.33 24.19
C LEU A 36 18.07 2.81 24.64
N GLY A 37 18.08 3.07 25.95
CA GLY A 37 17.98 4.39 26.56
C GLY A 37 19.23 5.26 26.54
N LYS A 38 20.30 4.88 25.84
CA LYS A 38 21.56 5.66 25.76
C LYS A 38 22.13 5.78 24.35
N ILE A 39 21.30 5.69 23.31
CA ILE A 39 21.73 6.14 21.98
C ILE A 39 21.24 7.57 21.83
N VAL A 40 22.18 8.46 21.95
CA VAL A 40 22.09 9.91 21.76
C VAL A 40 21.13 10.27 20.62
N SER A 41 20.02 10.92 20.96
CA SER A 41 19.27 11.94 20.20
C SER A 41 19.03 11.76 18.68
N THR A 42 19.22 10.62 18.11
CA THR A 42 18.76 10.37 16.76
C THR A 42 17.30 9.92 16.85
N GLY A 43 16.41 10.66 16.21
CA GLY A 43 14.99 10.28 16.13
C GLY A 43 14.80 8.97 15.37
N VAL A 44 13.57 8.52 15.30
CA VAL A 44 13.19 7.29 14.60
C VAL A 44 12.23 7.63 13.46
N VAL A 45 12.35 6.93 12.34
CA VAL A 45 11.38 7.02 11.25
C VAL A 45 10.55 5.74 11.22
N THR A 46 9.22 5.89 11.09
CA THR A 46 8.32 4.76 10.86
C THR A 46 7.61 4.97 9.51
N LEU A 47 7.85 4.06 8.57
CA LEU A 47 7.07 3.99 7.34
C LEU A 47 5.76 3.29 7.65
N VAL A 48 4.63 3.95 7.40
CA VAL A 48 3.31 3.43 7.77
C VAL A 48 2.45 3.31 6.53
N GLY A 49 1.95 2.12 6.27
CA GLY A 49 0.90 1.90 5.28
C GLY A 49 -0.44 2.39 5.81
N ALA A 50 -1.02 3.36 5.12
CA ALA A 50 -2.32 3.95 5.44
C ALA A 50 -3.51 3.06 5.05
N GLY A 51 -3.25 1.96 4.33
CA GLY A 51 -4.29 1.25 3.61
C GLY A 51 -4.68 1.98 2.32
N CYS A 52 -5.59 1.40 1.58
CA CYS A 52 -6.07 1.98 0.35
C CYS A 52 -7.46 2.55 0.57
N GLY A 53 -7.50 3.82 0.82
CA GLY A 53 -8.66 4.60 0.74
C GLY A 53 -9.34 4.90 2.05
N ALA A 54 -10.25 4.07 2.52
CA ALA A 54 -11.01 4.33 3.72
C ALA A 54 -10.08 4.43 4.94
N TYR A 55 -10.29 5.45 5.78
CA TYR A 55 -9.44 5.73 6.94
C TYR A 55 -9.39 4.58 7.96
N ASP A 56 -10.41 3.74 8.00
CA ASP A 56 -10.55 2.58 8.90
C ASP A 56 -9.81 1.32 8.38
N LEU A 57 -9.24 1.38 7.19
CA LEU A 57 -8.36 0.34 6.66
C LEU A 57 -6.89 0.47 7.12
N ILE A 58 -6.61 1.43 7.98
CA ILE A 58 -5.32 1.51 8.65
C ILE A 58 -5.19 0.42 9.72
N THR A 59 -3.99 -0.12 9.91
CA THR A 59 -3.74 -1.03 11.03
C THR A 59 -3.72 -0.28 12.36
N LEU A 60 -4.08 -0.96 13.46
CA LEU A 60 -3.97 -0.38 14.82
C LEU A 60 -2.55 0.10 15.14
N ARG A 61 -1.54 -0.61 14.64
CA ARG A 61 -0.13 -0.22 14.80
C ARG A 61 0.17 1.07 14.05
N GLY A 62 -0.33 1.21 12.82
CA GLY A 62 -0.20 2.43 12.03
C GLY A 62 -0.89 3.62 12.69
N LEU A 63 -2.11 3.44 13.17
CA LEU A 63 -2.84 4.47 13.90
C LEU A 63 -2.10 4.93 15.16
N ASN A 64 -1.52 3.99 15.92
CA ASN A 64 -0.72 4.31 17.10
C ASN A 64 0.58 5.03 16.75
N ALA A 65 1.20 4.74 15.60
CA ALA A 65 2.36 5.48 15.12
C ALA A 65 1.99 6.94 14.79
N ILE A 66 0.86 7.17 14.11
CA ILE A 66 0.35 8.53 13.81
C ILE A 66 0.13 9.33 15.10
N ARG A 67 -0.53 8.72 16.11
CA ARG A 67 -0.82 9.39 17.40
C ARG A 67 0.44 9.83 18.15
N ARG A 68 1.57 9.12 17.95
CA ARG A 68 2.85 9.40 18.61
C ARG A 68 3.81 10.23 17.74
N ALA A 69 3.43 10.54 16.50
CA ALA A 69 4.27 11.29 15.60
C ALA A 69 4.51 12.73 16.09
N GLU A 70 5.73 13.20 15.96
CA GLU A 70 6.08 14.62 16.11
C GLU A 70 6.19 15.30 14.75
N VAL A 71 6.44 14.50 13.71
CA VAL A 71 6.42 14.93 12.31
C VAL A 71 5.70 13.85 11.49
N LEU A 72 4.73 14.27 10.70
CA LEU A 72 3.93 13.39 9.82
C LEU A 72 4.12 13.83 8.38
N VAL A 73 4.82 13.02 7.59
CA VAL A 73 5.09 13.25 6.16
C VAL A 73 4.14 12.40 5.33
N TYR A 74 3.33 13.01 4.46
CA TYR A 74 2.24 12.33 3.76
C TYR A 74 2.03 12.83 2.33
N ASP A 75 1.35 12.03 1.50
CA ASP A 75 1.02 12.33 0.10
C ASP A 75 -0.50 12.23 -0.19
N ASP A 76 -0.90 12.33 -1.45
CA ASP A 76 -2.30 12.37 -1.91
C ASP A 76 -3.04 11.02 -1.79
N LEU A 77 -2.32 9.91 -1.61
CA LEU A 77 -2.92 8.58 -1.65
C LEU A 77 -3.42 8.10 -0.28
N ILE A 78 -3.48 9.00 0.70
CA ILE A 78 -4.01 8.71 2.03
C ILE A 78 -5.34 9.40 2.24
N ASP A 79 -6.18 8.87 3.12
CA ASP A 79 -7.37 9.56 3.59
C ASP A 79 -6.95 10.67 4.56
N ALA A 80 -7.34 11.91 4.26
CA ALA A 80 -6.97 13.07 5.05
C ALA A 80 -7.48 13.01 6.51
N ARG A 81 -8.56 12.26 6.78
CA ARG A 81 -9.08 12.04 8.15
C ARG A 81 -8.06 11.36 9.06
N LEU A 82 -7.10 10.62 8.51
CA LEU A 82 -6.01 10.04 9.29
C LEU A 82 -5.11 11.10 9.95
N LEU A 83 -5.01 12.29 9.36
CA LEU A 83 -4.20 13.38 9.89
C LEU A 83 -4.77 13.95 11.20
N ASP A 84 -6.07 13.76 11.44
CA ASP A 84 -6.75 14.24 12.66
C ASP A 84 -6.40 13.40 13.90
N HIS A 85 -5.83 12.22 13.69
CA HIS A 85 -5.34 11.38 14.77
C HIS A 85 -3.95 11.78 15.31
N ALA A 86 -3.21 12.63 14.58
CA ALA A 86 -1.95 13.17 15.06
C ALA A 86 -2.20 14.26 16.12
N SER A 87 -1.23 14.43 17.03
CA SER A 87 -1.28 15.53 18.00
C SER A 87 -1.38 16.88 17.31
N GLU A 88 -2.03 17.86 17.94
CA GLU A 88 -2.07 19.25 17.46
C GLU A 88 -0.67 19.84 17.29
N SER A 89 0.28 19.44 18.13
CA SER A 89 1.68 19.83 18.05
C SER A 89 2.49 19.10 16.98
N CYS A 90 1.91 18.10 16.28
CA CYS A 90 2.57 17.35 15.24
C CYS A 90 2.71 18.20 13.98
N GLU A 91 3.94 18.36 13.51
CA GLU A 91 4.23 19.00 12.22
C GLU A 91 3.75 18.10 11.06
N LYS A 92 2.87 18.61 10.21
CA LYS A 92 2.31 17.88 9.07
C LYS A 92 2.94 18.37 7.77
N ILE A 93 3.72 17.54 7.10
CA ILE A 93 4.47 17.89 5.88
C ILE A 93 3.88 17.13 4.69
N TYR A 94 3.27 17.86 3.77
CA TYR A 94 2.77 17.32 2.53
C TYR A 94 3.88 17.20 1.48
N VAL A 95 3.98 16.03 0.85
CA VAL A 95 5.00 15.71 -0.17
C VAL A 95 4.41 15.18 -1.48
N GLY A 96 3.08 15.23 -1.66
CA GLY A 96 2.41 14.78 -2.87
C GLY A 96 2.53 15.76 -4.04
N LYS A 97 1.87 15.42 -5.15
CA LYS A 97 1.85 16.21 -6.38
C LYS A 97 0.69 17.20 -6.34
N ARG A 98 0.98 18.49 -6.26
CA ARG A 98 -0.04 19.53 -6.49
C ARG A 98 0.01 20.02 -7.93
N ILE A 99 -1.16 20.30 -8.51
CA ILE A 99 -1.27 20.93 -9.83
C ILE A 99 -0.51 22.27 -9.80
N GLY A 100 0.48 22.44 -10.70
CA GLY A 100 1.29 23.64 -10.80
C GLY A 100 2.52 23.70 -9.88
N VAL A 101 2.76 22.70 -9.04
CA VAL A 101 3.98 22.57 -8.23
C VAL A 101 4.71 21.30 -8.68
N HIS A 102 6.02 21.37 -8.93
CA HIS A 102 6.83 20.21 -9.22
C HIS A 102 6.64 19.19 -8.09
N SER A 103 6.34 17.92 -8.46
CA SER A 103 6.34 16.85 -7.46
C SER A 103 7.72 16.77 -6.81
N ARG A 104 7.75 16.69 -5.49
CA ARG A 104 9.01 16.44 -4.79
C ARG A 104 9.62 15.15 -5.31
N GLU A 105 10.87 15.23 -5.69
CA GLU A 105 11.63 14.05 -6.08
C GLU A 105 11.84 13.15 -4.86
N GLN A 106 12.10 11.87 -5.07
CA GLN A 106 12.28 10.93 -3.96
C GLN A 106 13.43 11.33 -3.04
N GLU A 107 14.48 11.93 -3.61
CA GLU A 107 15.62 12.47 -2.90
C GLU A 107 15.23 13.59 -1.93
N GLU A 108 14.30 14.46 -2.31
CA GLU A 108 13.78 15.51 -1.44
C GLU A 108 12.96 14.96 -0.29
N ILE A 109 12.13 13.93 -0.55
CA ILE A 109 11.37 13.24 0.50
C ILE A 109 12.34 12.58 1.48
N ASN A 110 13.35 11.87 0.98
CA ASN A 110 14.37 11.25 1.80
C ASN A 110 15.12 12.30 2.66
N ALA A 111 15.45 13.46 2.08
CA ALA A 111 16.11 14.54 2.79
C ALA A 111 15.26 15.09 3.95
N ILE A 112 13.95 15.27 3.76
CA ILE A 112 13.01 15.69 4.80
C ILE A 112 12.99 14.69 5.96
N LEU A 113 12.83 13.39 5.64
CA LEU A 113 12.80 12.33 6.66
C LEU A 113 14.10 12.31 7.47
N ILE A 114 15.26 12.41 6.78
CA ILE A 114 16.59 12.41 7.38
C ILE A 114 16.78 13.65 8.27
N GLU A 115 16.39 14.83 7.79
CA GLU A 115 16.54 16.09 8.52
C GLU A 115 15.80 16.06 9.87
N HIS A 116 14.52 15.67 9.84
CA HIS A 116 13.71 15.63 11.06
C HIS A 116 14.16 14.54 12.02
N ALA A 117 14.55 13.38 11.53
CA ALA A 117 15.09 12.31 12.37
C ALA A 117 16.43 12.73 13.03
N LYS A 118 17.31 13.45 12.33
CA LYS A 118 18.55 13.99 12.92
C LYS A 118 18.30 15.03 14.02
N LYS A 119 17.13 15.69 14.00
CA LYS A 119 16.68 16.60 15.09
C LYS A 119 16.09 15.83 16.28
N GLY A 120 16.20 14.50 16.32
CA GLY A 120 15.69 13.66 17.40
C GLY A 120 14.18 13.40 17.37
N LYS A 121 13.50 13.71 16.27
CA LYS A 121 12.05 13.59 16.15
C LYS A 121 11.58 12.19 15.84
N ARG A 122 10.38 11.83 16.33
CA ARG A 122 9.62 10.66 15.88
C ARG A 122 8.88 11.04 14.59
N VAL A 123 9.41 10.57 13.47
CA VAL A 123 8.89 10.87 12.14
C VAL A 123 8.04 9.71 11.66
N VAL A 124 6.84 9.98 11.20
CA VAL A 124 6.00 9.01 10.49
C VAL A 124 5.92 9.43 9.02
N ARG A 125 6.30 8.52 8.12
CA ARG A 125 6.02 8.61 6.69
C ARG A 125 4.76 7.80 6.40
N LEU A 126 3.63 8.46 6.21
CA LEU A 126 2.35 7.86 5.91
C LEU A 126 2.20 7.71 4.39
N LYS A 127 1.97 6.49 3.91
CA LYS A 127 1.95 6.10 2.49
C LYS A 127 0.65 5.39 2.17
N GLY A 128 0.02 5.71 1.05
CA GLY A 128 -1.16 4.98 0.58
C GLY A 128 -0.85 3.50 0.34
N GLY A 129 -1.79 2.61 0.66
CA GLY A 129 -1.63 1.17 0.55
C GLY A 129 -0.62 0.61 1.54
N ASP A 130 0.34 -0.15 1.02
CA ASP A 130 1.47 -0.74 1.74
C ASP A 130 2.78 -0.11 1.29
N PRO A 131 3.71 0.26 2.21
CA PRO A 131 4.96 0.93 1.85
C PRO A 131 5.86 0.13 0.90
N PHE A 132 5.80 -1.21 0.96
CA PHE A 132 6.67 -2.10 0.18
C PHE A 132 6.00 -2.66 -1.08
N VAL A 133 4.70 -2.35 -1.31
CA VAL A 133 4.01 -2.74 -2.55
C VAL A 133 3.96 -1.54 -3.51
N PHE A 134 4.97 -1.42 -4.36
CA PHE A 134 5.16 -0.32 -5.33
C PHE A 134 5.13 1.08 -4.73
N GLY A 135 5.31 1.18 -3.42
CA GLY A 135 5.31 2.43 -2.67
C GLY A 135 6.69 3.07 -2.49
N ARG A 136 7.76 2.48 -3.02
CA ARG A 136 9.16 2.94 -2.86
C ARG A 136 9.64 3.00 -1.40
N GLY A 137 8.93 2.35 -0.47
CA GLY A 137 9.30 2.33 0.95
C GLY A 137 10.66 1.69 1.23
N SER A 138 11.07 0.71 0.40
CA SER A 138 12.41 0.12 0.49
C SER A 138 13.51 1.15 0.18
N GLU A 139 13.34 1.99 -0.85
CA GLU A 139 14.27 3.05 -1.22
C GLU A 139 14.39 4.09 -0.09
N GLU A 140 13.26 4.48 0.52
CA GLU A 140 13.23 5.38 1.69
C GLU A 140 13.97 4.76 2.88
N MET A 141 13.73 3.47 3.15
CA MET A 141 14.39 2.73 4.24
C MET A 141 15.90 2.59 4.02
N GLU A 142 16.34 2.29 2.81
CA GLU A 142 17.76 2.21 2.44
C GLU A 142 18.47 3.55 2.64
N ALA A 143 17.86 4.64 2.18
CA ALA A 143 18.39 5.99 2.34
C ALA A 143 18.55 6.39 3.81
N LEU A 144 17.58 6.04 4.66
CA LEU A 144 17.62 6.29 6.10
C LEU A 144 18.69 5.46 6.80
N LYS A 145 18.76 4.15 6.50
CA LYS A 145 19.79 3.24 7.05
C LYS A 145 21.20 3.66 6.67
N ALA A 146 21.40 4.13 5.43
CA ALA A 146 22.69 4.65 4.97
C ALA A 146 23.15 5.90 5.75
N LYS A 147 22.24 6.59 6.44
CA LYS A 147 22.53 7.73 7.33
C LYS A 147 22.54 7.36 8.82
N GLY A 148 22.47 6.07 9.15
CA GLY A 148 22.46 5.58 10.52
C GLY A 148 21.17 5.91 11.29
N ILE A 149 20.06 6.17 10.59
CA ILE A 149 18.77 6.52 11.20
C ILE A 149 17.98 5.22 11.45
N PRO A 150 17.54 4.97 12.70
CA PRO A 150 16.64 3.88 12.99
C PRO A 150 15.33 4.01 12.20
N VAL A 151 14.97 2.96 11.48
CA VAL A 151 13.76 2.96 10.67
C VAL A 151 13.03 1.63 10.81
N THR A 152 11.71 1.71 10.94
CA THR A 152 10.80 0.56 10.99
C THR A 152 9.70 0.73 9.95
N GLU A 153 9.05 -0.37 9.62
CA GLU A 153 7.91 -0.38 8.71
C GLU A 153 6.70 -0.96 9.45
N VAL A 154 5.54 -0.42 9.14
CA VAL A 154 4.22 -0.92 9.56
C VAL A 154 3.41 -1.18 8.30
N PRO A 155 3.08 -2.46 7.99
CA PRO A 155 2.35 -2.80 6.77
C PRO A 155 0.97 -2.17 6.73
N GLY A 156 0.51 -1.93 5.52
CA GLY A 156 -0.84 -1.48 5.23
C GLY A 156 -1.56 -2.43 4.27
N ILE A 157 -2.87 -2.25 4.12
CA ILE A 157 -3.65 -3.04 3.18
C ILE A 157 -3.41 -2.49 1.77
N THR A 158 -2.76 -3.28 0.92
CA THR A 158 -2.46 -2.89 -0.46
C THR A 158 -3.74 -2.79 -1.32
N SER A 159 -3.77 -1.81 -2.22
CA SER A 159 -4.85 -1.64 -3.20
C SER A 159 -5.02 -2.86 -4.12
N ALA A 160 -3.96 -3.63 -4.33
CA ALA A 160 -4.01 -4.84 -5.13
C ALA A 160 -5.02 -5.88 -4.62
N ILE A 161 -5.34 -5.85 -3.33
CA ILE A 161 -6.28 -6.77 -2.68
C ILE A 161 -7.57 -6.04 -2.30
N ALA A 162 -7.47 -4.90 -1.64
CA ALA A 162 -8.64 -4.26 -1.05
C ALA A 162 -9.55 -3.58 -2.08
N VAL A 163 -9.01 -3.02 -3.16
CA VAL A 163 -9.82 -2.37 -4.19
C VAL A 163 -10.67 -3.39 -4.96
N PRO A 164 -10.13 -4.51 -5.46
CA PRO A 164 -10.97 -5.58 -6.01
C PRO A 164 -11.99 -6.12 -5.02
N ALA A 165 -11.60 -6.37 -3.77
CA ALA A 165 -12.50 -6.89 -2.74
C ALA A 165 -13.69 -5.95 -2.47
N ALA A 166 -13.49 -4.62 -2.49
CA ALA A 166 -14.55 -3.63 -2.35
C ALA A 166 -15.58 -3.66 -3.51
N ALA A 167 -15.21 -4.25 -4.65
CA ALA A 167 -16.10 -4.50 -5.78
C ALA A 167 -16.64 -5.96 -5.81
N GLY A 168 -16.46 -6.74 -4.74
CA GLY A 168 -16.87 -8.14 -4.70
C GLY A 168 -16.02 -9.06 -5.59
N ILE A 169 -14.80 -8.64 -5.96
CA ILE A 169 -13.87 -9.42 -6.79
C ILE A 169 -12.78 -10.02 -5.90
N PRO A 170 -12.82 -11.32 -5.62
CA PRO A 170 -11.74 -11.98 -4.91
C PRO A 170 -10.53 -12.16 -5.84
N VAL A 171 -9.32 -11.89 -5.38
CA VAL A 171 -8.11 -12.12 -6.20
C VAL A 171 -7.72 -13.60 -6.27
N THR A 172 -8.28 -14.43 -5.40
CA THR A 172 -8.15 -15.91 -5.44
C THR A 172 -9.51 -16.55 -5.19
N HIS A 173 -9.73 -17.72 -5.81
CA HIS A 173 -10.94 -18.49 -5.59
C HIS A 173 -10.67 -19.98 -5.81
N ARG A 174 -11.13 -20.85 -4.88
CA ARG A 174 -10.99 -22.29 -5.04
C ARG A 174 -11.76 -22.77 -6.30
N GLY A 175 -11.04 -23.37 -7.25
CA GLY A 175 -11.60 -23.84 -8.53
C GLY A 175 -11.51 -22.87 -9.69
N LYS A 176 -11.19 -21.58 -9.46
CA LYS A 176 -10.97 -20.58 -10.53
C LYS A 176 -9.53 -20.04 -10.56
N SER A 177 -8.99 -19.64 -9.42
CA SER A 177 -7.67 -19.02 -9.37
C SER A 177 -6.94 -19.38 -8.07
N ARG A 178 -5.86 -20.15 -8.20
CA ARG A 178 -5.03 -20.62 -7.07
C ARG A 178 -3.87 -19.71 -6.77
N SER A 179 -3.62 -18.74 -7.63
CA SER A 179 -2.56 -17.74 -7.49
C SER A 179 -3.04 -16.39 -7.99
N PHE A 180 -2.37 -15.33 -7.54
CA PHE A 180 -2.53 -14.02 -8.14
C PHE A 180 -1.17 -13.34 -8.25
N HIS A 181 -1.00 -12.53 -9.28
CA HIS A 181 0.25 -11.85 -9.62
C HIS A 181 0.00 -10.36 -9.64
N VAL A 182 0.70 -9.63 -8.79
CA VAL A 182 0.59 -8.17 -8.72
C VAL A 182 1.75 -7.54 -9.49
N VAL A 183 1.40 -6.73 -10.47
CA VAL A 183 2.36 -6.14 -11.41
C VAL A 183 2.12 -4.63 -11.49
N THR A 184 3.20 -3.84 -11.52
CA THR A 184 3.09 -2.43 -11.90
C THR A 184 3.13 -2.30 -13.41
N ALA A 185 2.15 -1.61 -13.98
CA ALA A 185 2.20 -1.25 -15.40
C ALA A 185 3.09 -0.03 -15.66
N HIS A 186 3.53 0.68 -14.60
CA HIS A 186 4.47 1.79 -14.71
C HIS A 186 5.91 1.26 -14.71
N THR A 187 6.67 1.52 -15.79
CA THR A 187 8.08 1.14 -15.91
C THR A 187 8.98 2.37 -15.94
N LYS A 188 10.21 2.22 -15.42
CA LYS A 188 11.27 3.24 -15.61
C LYS A 188 11.63 3.27 -17.09
N GLY A 189 11.42 4.40 -17.76
CA GLY A 189 11.71 4.57 -19.18
C GLY A 189 10.73 5.50 -19.85
N THR A 190 10.41 5.24 -21.11
CA THR A 190 9.38 6.00 -21.83
C THR A 190 8.00 5.68 -21.25
N ALA A 191 7.13 6.68 -21.18
CA ALA A 191 5.75 6.55 -20.67
C ALA A 191 4.94 5.43 -21.37
N ASP A 192 5.48 4.86 -22.43
CA ASP A 192 4.88 3.85 -23.29
C ASP A 192 5.40 2.42 -23.07
N SER A 193 6.35 2.18 -22.17
CA SER A 193 6.86 0.82 -21.98
C SER A 193 5.96 0.02 -21.05
N LEU A 194 5.57 -1.20 -21.48
CA LEU A 194 4.91 -2.19 -20.63
C LEU A 194 5.96 -2.99 -19.82
N PRO A 195 5.56 -3.63 -18.72
CA PRO A 195 6.47 -4.44 -17.91
C PRO A 195 7.18 -5.53 -18.74
N GLU A 196 8.45 -5.74 -18.48
CA GLU A 196 9.17 -6.91 -18.95
C GLU A 196 8.57 -8.19 -18.34
N GLY A 197 8.71 -9.33 -19.00
CA GLY A 197 8.15 -10.62 -18.53
C GLY A 197 6.64 -10.77 -18.70
N LEU A 198 5.96 -9.85 -19.41
CA LEU A 198 4.51 -9.92 -19.60
C LEU A 198 4.09 -11.14 -20.41
N LYS A 199 4.96 -11.61 -21.35
CA LYS A 199 4.74 -12.82 -22.14
C LYS A 199 4.72 -14.08 -21.28
N GLU A 200 5.63 -14.15 -20.35
CA GLU A 200 5.75 -15.26 -19.38
C GLU A 200 4.56 -15.29 -18.42
N LEU A 201 4.11 -14.10 -17.98
CA LEU A 201 2.93 -13.96 -17.13
C LEU A 201 1.63 -14.45 -17.80
N VAL A 202 1.51 -14.35 -19.11
CA VAL A 202 0.33 -14.87 -19.84
C VAL A 202 0.20 -16.38 -19.71
N ALA A 203 1.33 -17.10 -19.66
CA ALA A 203 1.38 -18.57 -19.53
C ALA A 203 1.11 -19.05 -18.08
N VAL A 204 1.16 -18.17 -17.10
CA VAL A 204 0.94 -18.53 -15.69
C VAL A 204 -0.56 -18.49 -15.38
N GLU A 205 -1.07 -19.58 -14.78
CA GLU A 205 -2.43 -19.63 -14.28
C GLU A 205 -2.60 -18.66 -13.10
N GLY A 206 -3.79 -18.07 -13.00
CA GLY A 206 -4.12 -17.20 -11.88
C GLY A 206 -4.70 -15.84 -12.30
N THR A 207 -4.93 -15.03 -11.31
CA THR A 207 -5.44 -13.66 -11.49
C THR A 207 -4.27 -12.70 -11.67
N LEU A 208 -4.30 -11.88 -12.72
CA LEU A 208 -3.35 -10.78 -12.89
C LEU A 208 -3.97 -9.50 -12.35
N VAL A 209 -3.24 -8.82 -11.48
CA VAL A 209 -3.62 -7.54 -10.88
C VAL A 209 -2.61 -6.49 -11.28
N PHE A 210 -3.03 -5.52 -12.08
CA PHE A 210 -2.14 -4.44 -12.51
C PHE A 210 -2.44 -3.14 -11.75
N LEU A 211 -1.40 -2.59 -11.17
CA LEU A 211 -1.42 -1.28 -10.54
C LEU A 211 -0.81 -0.23 -11.48
N MET A 212 -1.24 1.03 -11.36
CA MET A 212 -0.73 2.17 -12.15
C MET A 212 -0.84 1.98 -13.68
N GLY A 213 -1.83 1.20 -14.15
CA GLY A 213 -1.99 0.79 -15.54
C GLY A 213 -3.05 1.52 -16.36
N MET A 214 -3.82 2.43 -15.77
CA MET A 214 -4.98 3.05 -16.43
C MET A 214 -4.65 3.70 -17.78
N HIS A 215 -3.59 4.48 -17.85
CA HIS A 215 -3.19 5.16 -19.10
C HIS A 215 -2.70 4.21 -20.19
N GLN A 216 -2.38 2.98 -19.83
CA GLN A 216 -1.86 1.96 -20.76
C GLN A 216 -2.84 0.78 -20.93
N LEU A 217 -4.08 0.89 -20.43
CA LEU A 217 -5.03 -0.23 -20.39
C LEU A 217 -5.25 -0.86 -21.78
N SER A 218 -5.49 -0.06 -22.80
CA SER A 218 -5.69 -0.55 -24.17
C SER A 218 -4.46 -1.28 -24.70
N LYS A 219 -3.27 -0.70 -24.48
CA LYS A 219 -1.99 -1.31 -24.90
C LYS A 219 -1.69 -2.59 -24.13
N LEU A 220 -1.98 -2.60 -22.83
CA LEU A 220 -1.80 -3.75 -21.96
C LEU A 220 -2.71 -4.91 -22.43
N ALA A 221 -4.00 -4.64 -22.62
CA ALA A 221 -4.94 -5.66 -23.10
C ALA A 221 -4.54 -6.21 -24.47
N GLY A 222 -4.19 -5.35 -25.43
CA GLY A 222 -3.70 -5.76 -26.75
C GLY A 222 -2.45 -6.64 -26.66
N ARG A 223 -1.48 -6.27 -25.81
CA ARG A 223 -0.24 -7.02 -25.67
C ARG A 223 -0.44 -8.38 -24.99
N LEU A 224 -1.35 -8.48 -24.02
CA LEU A 224 -1.71 -9.76 -23.39
C LEU A 224 -2.36 -10.71 -24.42
N MET A 225 -3.22 -10.20 -25.30
CA MET A 225 -3.82 -10.97 -26.37
C MET A 225 -2.78 -11.40 -27.43
N GLU A 226 -1.87 -10.51 -27.84
CA GLU A 226 -0.75 -10.85 -28.73
C GLU A 226 0.13 -11.96 -28.18
N TYR A 227 0.29 -12.02 -26.85
CA TYR A 227 1.06 -13.07 -26.19
C TYR A 227 0.25 -14.36 -25.94
N GLY A 228 -1.00 -14.41 -26.39
CA GLY A 228 -1.81 -15.62 -26.41
C GLY A 228 -2.88 -15.71 -25.32
N LYS A 229 -3.13 -14.67 -24.54
CA LYS A 229 -4.28 -14.65 -23.64
C LYS A 229 -5.58 -14.49 -24.43
N SER A 230 -6.58 -15.32 -24.13
CA SER A 230 -7.85 -15.28 -24.85
C SER A 230 -8.50 -13.89 -24.78
N PRO A 231 -9.01 -13.35 -25.91
CA PRO A 231 -9.81 -12.14 -25.91
C PRO A 231 -11.02 -12.17 -24.96
N GLU A 232 -11.57 -13.37 -24.74
CA GLU A 232 -12.72 -13.62 -23.85
C GLU A 232 -12.32 -13.72 -22.37
N THR A 233 -11.02 -13.60 -22.03
CA THR A 233 -10.59 -13.60 -20.62
C THR A 233 -11.28 -12.49 -19.87
N PRO A 234 -12.01 -12.80 -18.75
CA PRO A 234 -12.66 -11.79 -17.93
C PRO A 234 -11.66 -10.71 -17.46
N ALA A 235 -12.11 -9.47 -17.50
CA ALA A 235 -11.35 -8.32 -17.03
C ALA A 235 -12.26 -7.35 -16.29
N ALA A 236 -11.72 -6.74 -15.25
CA ALA A 236 -12.39 -5.68 -14.51
C ALA A 236 -11.42 -4.54 -14.22
N VAL A 237 -11.94 -3.32 -14.21
CA VAL A 237 -11.23 -2.16 -13.69
C VAL A 237 -12.03 -1.60 -12.54
N VAL A 238 -11.37 -1.44 -11.40
CA VAL A 238 -12.02 -1.01 -10.15
C VAL A 238 -11.36 0.26 -9.68
N GLN A 239 -12.16 1.30 -9.55
CA GLN A 239 -11.78 2.54 -8.89
C GLN A 239 -12.29 2.48 -7.45
N GLY A 240 -11.37 2.41 -6.50
CA GLY A 240 -11.69 2.53 -5.09
C GLY A 240 -12.03 3.97 -4.76
N ASN A 241 -13.21 4.21 -4.23
CA ASN A 241 -13.56 5.47 -3.64
C ASN A 241 -13.83 5.25 -2.14
N PHE A 242 -13.23 6.07 -1.33
CA PHE A 242 -13.07 5.92 0.11
C PHE A 242 -14.34 6.23 0.91
N ASP A 243 -15.35 6.72 0.23
CA ASP A 243 -16.66 7.02 0.82
C ASP A 243 -17.70 5.92 0.58
N GLY A 244 -17.26 4.67 0.34
CA GLY A 244 -18.13 3.51 0.12
C GLY A 244 -18.72 3.43 -1.29
N LYS A 245 -18.26 4.26 -2.23
CA LYS A 245 -18.68 4.24 -3.63
C LYS A 245 -17.59 3.62 -4.50
N THR A 246 -17.45 2.32 -4.43
CA THR A 246 -16.60 1.60 -5.37
C THR A 246 -17.27 1.57 -6.74
N VAL A 247 -16.59 2.01 -7.77
CA VAL A 247 -17.04 1.92 -9.15
C VAL A 247 -16.24 0.85 -9.86
N SER A 248 -16.92 -0.10 -10.51
CA SER A 248 -16.27 -1.13 -11.30
C SER A 248 -16.81 -1.16 -12.72
N VAL A 249 -15.92 -1.35 -13.68
CA VAL A 249 -16.25 -1.65 -15.08
C VAL A 249 -15.80 -3.07 -15.35
N ARG A 250 -16.69 -3.91 -15.90
CA ARG A 250 -16.45 -5.32 -16.18
C ARG A 250 -16.61 -5.61 -17.65
N GLY A 251 -15.82 -6.53 -18.15
CA GLY A 251 -15.83 -6.98 -19.53
C GLY A 251 -14.85 -8.13 -19.77
N THR A 252 -14.32 -8.17 -20.96
CA THR A 252 -13.29 -9.10 -21.38
C THR A 252 -12.03 -8.33 -21.80
N LEU A 253 -10.92 -9.00 -22.01
CA LEU A 253 -9.72 -8.34 -22.55
C LEU A 253 -9.97 -7.61 -23.86
N LEU A 254 -10.93 -8.11 -24.66
CA LEU A 254 -11.26 -7.51 -25.95
C LEU A 254 -11.89 -6.13 -25.80
N ASP A 255 -12.79 -5.94 -24.82
CA ASP A 255 -13.67 -4.76 -24.76
C ASP A 255 -13.43 -3.87 -23.54
N ILE A 256 -12.66 -4.31 -22.54
CA ILE A 256 -12.52 -3.60 -21.27
C ILE A 256 -11.98 -2.16 -21.44
N ALA A 257 -11.06 -1.94 -22.38
CA ALA A 257 -10.47 -0.63 -22.57
C ALA A 257 -11.50 0.38 -23.12
N GLU A 258 -12.37 -0.04 -24.03
CA GLU A 258 -13.44 0.79 -24.59
C GLU A 258 -14.50 1.08 -23.53
N LYS A 259 -14.95 0.06 -22.80
CA LYS A 259 -15.93 0.21 -21.70
C LYS A 259 -15.45 1.17 -20.61
N VAL A 260 -14.17 1.09 -20.23
CA VAL A 260 -13.59 2.01 -19.26
C VAL A 260 -13.55 3.44 -19.80
N LYS A 261 -13.21 3.63 -21.08
CA LYS A 261 -13.24 4.94 -21.72
C LYS A 261 -14.64 5.54 -21.74
N GLU A 262 -15.65 4.74 -22.12
CA GLU A 262 -17.05 5.15 -22.14
C GLU A 262 -17.60 5.50 -20.76
N SER A 263 -17.18 4.77 -19.72
CA SER A 263 -17.58 5.04 -18.33
C SER A 263 -17.02 6.33 -17.75
N GLY A 264 -15.98 6.91 -18.38
CA GLY A 264 -15.28 8.09 -17.87
C GLY A 264 -14.46 7.83 -16.60
N MET A 265 -14.19 6.55 -16.25
CA MET A 265 -13.42 6.18 -15.06
C MET A 265 -12.02 6.78 -15.08
N GLN A 266 -11.57 7.32 -13.95
CA GLN A 266 -10.28 7.97 -13.79
C GLN A 266 -9.34 7.19 -12.86
N SER A 267 -8.06 7.54 -12.90
CA SER A 267 -7.09 7.09 -11.89
C SER A 267 -7.37 7.75 -10.51
N PRO A 268 -7.01 7.07 -9.40
CA PRO A 268 -6.38 5.76 -9.32
C PRO A 268 -7.38 4.60 -9.46
N ALA A 269 -6.99 3.54 -10.19
CA ALA A 269 -7.79 2.33 -10.33
C ALA A 269 -6.90 1.09 -10.44
N VAL A 270 -7.48 -0.07 -10.14
CA VAL A 270 -6.83 -1.38 -10.21
C VAL A 270 -7.44 -2.18 -11.34
N ILE A 271 -6.60 -2.79 -12.17
CA ILE A 271 -7.01 -3.66 -13.27
C ILE A 271 -6.88 -5.10 -12.81
N VAL A 272 -7.93 -5.89 -12.96
CA VAL A 272 -7.97 -7.32 -12.62
C VAL A 272 -8.29 -8.13 -13.87
N ILE A 273 -7.47 -9.13 -14.18
CA ILE A 273 -7.62 -9.98 -15.37
C ILE A 273 -7.57 -11.45 -14.96
N GLY A 274 -8.54 -12.20 -15.36
CA GLY A 274 -8.69 -13.63 -15.05
C GLY A 274 -10.11 -13.98 -14.62
N GLU A 275 -10.39 -15.26 -14.40
CA GLU A 275 -11.74 -15.78 -14.12
C GLU A 275 -12.41 -15.15 -12.89
N THR A 276 -11.62 -14.64 -11.93
CA THR A 276 -12.19 -14.00 -10.75
C THR A 276 -12.75 -12.59 -11.04
N ALA A 277 -12.32 -11.96 -12.15
CA ALA A 277 -12.75 -10.61 -12.50
C ALA A 277 -14.27 -10.53 -12.86
N GLU A 278 -14.89 -11.65 -13.25
CA GLU A 278 -16.34 -11.72 -13.50
C GLU A 278 -17.18 -11.90 -12.23
N MET A 279 -16.53 -12.27 -11.11
CA MET A 279 -17.25 -12.58 -9.86
C MET A 279 -17.78 -11.31 -9.20
N GLU A 280 -18.96 -11.43 -8.59
CA GLU A 280 -19.61 -10.40 -7.78
C GLU A 280 -20.13 -11.07 -6.51
N LEU A 281 -19.44 -10.90 -5.38
CA LEU A 281 -19.75 -11.54 -4.10
C LEU A 281 -20.30 -10.52 -3.09
#